data_00d928ca202843e317854df6f934cc18
#
_entry.id   00d928ca202843e317854df6f934cc18
#
_cell.length_a   1.000
_cell.length_b   1.000
_cell.length_c   1.000
_cell.angle_alpha   90.00
_cell.angle_beta   90.00
_cell.angle_gamma   90.00
#
_symmetry.space_group_name_H-M   'P 1'
#
loop_
_entity.id
_entity.type
_entity.pdbx_description
1 polymer ?
#
loop_
_entity_poly.entity_id
_entity_poly.type
_entity_poly.pdbx_seq_one_letter_code
_entity_poly.pdbx_strand_id
1 'polypeptide(L)'
;MLLSGCIGGSSPHVFNGEEPNIGGDAYRFTLIDQDNESWSLSDAEGKVVVLTFIFTRCPDVCLAVTASMLWVQNNLDEQDLDQVQFVSVTVDPWTDTFEVLREYSTSRGAEWPHLTVADAGAGGDSQQNYAALESIWGKFDVGMEMYGVENDTDYLIEHSLPTYILDRTLEKRVVWLGSEWNPELFKQDVEYLIQE
;
A
#
# COMPACT_ATOMS: atom_id res chain seq x y z
N MET A 1 -45.31 24.15 21.32
CA MET A 1 -44.08 23.53 21.81
C MET A 1 -43.23 23.18 20.59
N LEU A 2 -42.19 23.99 20.33
CA LEU A 2 -41.24 23.76 19.25
C LEU A 2 -40.09 22.94 19.80
N LEU A 3 -39.94 21.70 19.33
CA LEU A 3 -38.77 20.85 19.61
C LEU A 3 -37.61 21.36 18.77
N SER A 4 -36.69 22.08 19.41
CA SER A 4 -35.40 22.46 18.83
C SER A 4 -34.52 21.23 18.85
N GLY A 5 -34.43 20.52 17.71
CA GLY A 5 -33.46 19.45 17.51
C GLY A 5 -32.07 20.08 17.37
N CYS A 6 -31.22 19.90 18.37
CA CYS A 6 -29.78 20.15 18.22
C CYS A 6 -29.22 19.14 17.20
N ILE A 7 -28.95 19.58 16.00
CA ILE A 7 -28.06 18.86 15.07
C ILE A 7 -26.66 19.04 15.64
N GLY A 8 -26.20 18.05 16.41
CA GLY A 8 -24.83 17.94 16.83
C GLY A 8 -23.98 17.66 15.59
N GLY A 9 -23.47 18.70 14.94
CA GLY A 9 -22.43 18.53 13.95
C GLY A 9 -21.15 18.14 14.68
N SER A 10 -20.74 16.89 14.62
CA SER A 10 -19.38 16.51 14.95
C SER A 10 -18.44 17.25 14.01
N SER A 11 -17.43 17.92 14.56
CA SER A 11 -16.36 18.48 13.73
C SER A 11 -15.76 17.33 12.88
N PRO A 12 -15.43 17.56 11.59
CA PRO A 12 -14.77 16.54 10.80
C PRO A 12 -13.49 16.10 11.50
N HIS A 13 -13.22 14.80 11.49
CA HIS A 13 -11.98 14.26 12.02
C HIS A 13 -10.79 14.80 11.23
N VAL A 14 -9.72 15.10 11.94
CA VAL A 14 -8.46 15.54 11.33
C VAL A 14 -7.47 14.39 11.47
N PHE A 15 -7.09 13.80 10.35
CA PHE A 15 -6.07 12.76 10.29
C PHE A 15 -4.67 13.34 10.59
N ASN A 16 -3.77 12.49 11.06
CA ASN A 16 -2.36 12.84 11.24
C ASN A 16 -1.58 12.81 9.91
N GLY A 17 -1.98 11.95 8.98
CA GLY A 17 -1.50 11.94 7.61
C GLY A 17 -2.15 13.03 6.76
N GLU A 18 -1.78 13.08 5.49
CA GLU A 18 -2.24 14.07 4.53
C GLU A 18 -3.51 13.60 3.80
N GLU A 19 -4.28 14.56 3.25
CA GLU A 19 -5.36 14.26 2.33
C GLU A 19 -4.76 13.81 0.98
N PRO A 20 -5.23 12.68 0.39
CA PRO A 20 -4.70 12.21 -0.89
C PRO A 20 -4.93 13.19 -2.03
N ASN A 21 -3.89 13.49 -2.83
CA ASN A 21 -4.00 14.36 -4.02
C ASN A 21 -5.03 13.83 -5.02
N ILE A 22 -5.07 12.50 -5.20
CA ILE A 22 -6.06 11.78 -5.99
C ILE A 22 -6.95 11.01 -5.01
N GLY A 23 -7.94 11.70 -4.46
CA GLY A 23 -8.89 11.13 -3.51
C GLY A 23 -9.98 10.27 -4.18
N GLY A 24 -10.97 9.88 -3.38
CA GLY A 24 -12.13 9.09 -3.77
C GLY A 24 -11.84 7.58 -3.86
N ASP A 25 -12.72 6.84 -4.54
CA ASP A 25 -12.63 5.38 -4.68
C ASP A 25 -11.25 4.95 -5.20
N ALA A 26 -10.64 3.98 -4.52
CA ALA A 26 -9.40 3.38 -5.00
C ALA A 26 -9.64 2.64 -6.32
N TYR A 27 -8.67 2.75 -7.22
CA TYR A 27 -8.66 1.97 -8.45
C TYR A 27 -8.63 0.47 -8.13
N ARG A 28 -9.64 -0.26 -8.57
CA ARG A 28 -9.74 -1.71 -8.36
C ARG A 28 -8.79 -2.42 -9.29
N PHE A 29 -7.98 -3.30 -8.74
CA PHE A 29 -7.00 -4.09 -9.49
C PHE A 29 -6.92 -5.52 -8.95
N THR A 30 -6.39 -6.40 -9.78
CA THR A 30 -6.02 -7.77 -9.41
C THR A 30 -4.60 -8.01 -9.84
N LEU A 31 -3.75 -8.50 -8.94
CA LEU A 31 -2.36 -8.87 -9.15
C LEU A 31 -2.12 -10.27 -8.58
N ILE A 32 -0.87 -10.72 -8.64
CA ILE A 32 -0.43 -11.99 -8.09
C ILE A 32 0.44 -11.72 -6.86
N ASP A 33 0.24 -12.48 -5.81
CA ASP A 33 1.03 -12.36 -4.60
C ASP A 33 2.30 -13.24 -4.61
N GLN A 34 3.08 -13.19 -3.54
CA GLN A 34 4.30 -13.97 -3.34
C GLN A 34 4.07 -15.48 -3.32
N ASP A 35 2.86 -15.96 -3.14
CA ASP A 35 2.51 -17.38 -3.13
C ASP A 35 1.96 -17.85 -4.49
N ASN A 36 2.03 -16.97 -5.50
CA ASN A 36 1.51 -17.18 -6.85
C ASN A 36 0.00 -17.36 -6.88
N GLU A 37 -0.69 -16.73 -5.92
CA GLU A 37 -2.14 -16.70 -5.85
C GLU A 37 -2.67 -15.35 -6.34
N SER A 38 -3.86 -15.36 -6.91
CA SER A 38 -4.51 -14.13 -7.37
C SER A 38 -5.07 -13.36 -6.18
N TRP A 39 -4.69 -12.08 -6.05
CA TRP A 39 -5.17 -11.18 -5.03
C TRP A 39 -5.85 -9.95 -5.66
N SER A 40 -7.05 -9.62 -5.22
CA SER A 40 -7.80 -8.47 -5.69
C SER A 40 -8.04 -7.46 -4.57
N LEU A 41 -7.87 -6.16 -4.86
CA LEU A 41 -8.22 -5.11 -3.89
C LEU A 41 -9.69 -5.21 -3.44
N SER A 42 -10.58 -5.68 -4.32
CA SER A 42 -12.00 -5.88 -3.99
C SER A 42 -12.25 -6.97 -2.95
N ASP A 43 -11.32 -7.92 -2.77
CA ASP A 43 -11.44 -8.97 -1.75
C ASP A 43 -11.22 -8.42 -0.33
N ALA A 44 -10.62 -7.23 -0.23
CA ALA A 44 -10.41 -6.52 1.03
C ALA A 44 -11.56 -5.55 1.39
N GLU A 45 -12.60 -5.46 0.56
CA GLU A 45 -13.77 -4.63 0.87
C GLU A 45 -14.42 -5.08 2.20
N GLY A 46 -14.76 -4.12 3.04
CA GLY A 46 -15.21 -4.34 4.43
C GLY A 46 -14.09 -4.26 5.47
N LYS A 47 -12.82 -4.20 5.04
CA LYS A 47 -11.66 -3.94 5.90
C LYS A 47 -11.06 -2.57 5.62
N VAL A 48 -10.36 -2.01 6.59
CA VAL A 48 -9.43 -0.91 6.37
C VAL A 48 -8.20 -1.46 5.65
N VAL A 49 -7.75 -0.81 4.58
CA VAL A 49 -6.59 -1.30 3.81
C VAL A 49 -5.42 -0.35 3.97
N VAL A 50 -4.28 -0.88 4.39
CA VAL A 50 -2.98 -0.18 4.39
C VAL A 50 -2.19 -0.63 3.18
N LEU A 51 -2.06 0.24 2.17
CA LEU A 51 -1.45 -0.06 0.88
C LEU A 51 -0.21 0.79 0.66
N THR A 52 0.93 0.14 0.39
CA THR A 52 2.21 0.79 0.09
C THR A 52 2.84 0.29 -1.20
N PHE A 53 3.84 1.02 -1.69
CA PHE A 53 4.60 0.68 -2.89
C PHE A 53 6.06 0.46 -2.52
N ILE A 54 6.62 -0.68 -2.94
CA ILE A 54 7.97 -1.11 -2.57
C ILE A 54 8.73 -1.67 -3.78
N PHE A 55 10.04 -1.84 -3.63
CA PHE A 55 10.83 -2.82 -4.38
C PHE A 55 11.89 -3.46 -3.48
N THR A 56 12.17 -4.74 -3.72
CA THR A 56 12.97 -5.55 -2.77
C THR A 56 14.43 -5.13 -2.70
N ARG A 57 14.97 -4.54 -3.76
CA ARG A 57 16.36 -4.03 -3.84
C ARG A 57 16.56 -2.64 -3.26
N CYS A 58 15.52 -2.02 -2.73
CA CYS A 58 15.63 -0.72 -2.07
C CYS A 58 16.49 -0.83 -0.81
N PRO A 59 17.60 -0.09 -0.71
CA PRO A 59 18.56 -0.29 0.38
C PRO A 59 18.10 0.25 1.72
N ASP A 60 17.25 1.29 1.75
CA ASP A 60 16.97 2.05 2.96
C ASP A 60 15.48 2.31 3.21
N VAL A 61 14.84 3.11 2.37
CA VAL A 61 13.52 3.71 2.66
C VAL A 61 12.36 2.70 2.69
N CYS A 62 12.36 1.70 1.79
CA CYS A 62 11.33 0.65 1.80
C CYS A 62 11.42 -0.22 3.06
N LEU A 63 12.65 -0.41 3.58
CA LEU A 63 12.85 -1.13 4.84
C LEU A 63 12.23 -0.37 6.01
N ALA A 64 12.38 0.96 6.04
CA ALA A 64 11.79 1.80 7.09
C ALA A 64 10.26 1.79 7.03
N VAL A 65 9.66 1.90 5.83
CA VAL A 65 8.21 1.80 5.64
C VAL A 65 7.69 0.43 6.08
N THR A 66 8.32 -0.66 5.62
CA THR A 66 7.94 -2.02 6.00
C THR A 66 8.03 -2.24 7.51
N ALA A 67 9.11 -1.74 8.15
CA ALA A 67 9.27 -1.83 9.60
C ALA A 67 8.20 -1.03 10.36
N SER A 68 7.82 0.15 9.85
CA SER A 68 6.75 0.96 10.43
C SER A 68 5.39 0.29 10.31
N MET A 69 5.07 -0.29 9.14
CA MET A 69 3.84 -1.07 8.94
C MET A 69 3.80 -2.30 9.86
N LEU A 70 4.92 -3.01 9.99
CA LEU A 70 5.03 -4.16 10.88
C LEU A 70 4.87 -3.76 12.35
N TRP A 71 5.42 -2.59 12.74
CA TRP A 71 5.19 -2.05 14.07
C TRP A 71 3.71 -1.77 14.30
N VAL A 72 3.01 -1.15 13.35
CA VAL A 72 1.57 -0.89 13.45
C VAL A 72 0.80 -2.20 13.59
N GLN A 73 1.05 -3.18 12.71
CA GLN A 73 0.42 -4.50 12.76
C GLN A 73 0.57 -5.17 14.12
N ASN A 74 1.77 -5.11 14.71
CA ASN A 74 2.07 -5.73 16.00
C ASN A 74 1.54 -4.95 17.22
N ASN A 75 1.09 -3.71 17.04
CA ASN A 75 0.58 -2.86 18.10
C ASN A 75 -0.92 -2.53 17.96
N LEU A 76 -1.60 -3.08 16.96
CA LEU A 76 -3.07 -3.13 16.92
C LEU A 76 -3.57 -4.20 17.89
N ASP A 77 -4.73 -3.97 18.49
CA ASP A 77 -5.43 -4.99 19.26
C ASP A 77 -5.89 -6.13 18.32
N GLU A 78 -6.01 -7.34 18.84
CA GLU A 78 -6.37 -8.54 18.04
C GLU A 78 -7.69 -8.34 17.27
N GLN A 79 -8.67 -7.66 17.85
CA GLN A 79 -9.96 -7.37 17.21
C GLN A 79 -9.83 -6.36 16.07
N ASP A 80 -8.94 -5.40 16.21
CA ASP A 80 -8.68 -4.37 15.19
C ASP A 80 -7.81 -4.95 14.06
N LEU A 81 -6.85 -5.81 14.39
CA LEU A 81 -6.01 -6.49 13.41
C LEU A 81 -6.83 -7.32 12.41
N ASP A 82 -7.89 -7.99 12.85
CA ASP A 82 -8.80 -8.75 11.99
C ASP A 82 -9.57 -7.84 10.99
N GLN A 83 -9.64 -6.56 11.27
CA GLN A 83 -10.35 -5.57 10.46
C GLN A 83 -9.44 -4.78 9.50
N VAL A 84 -8.14 -5.06 9.49
CA VAL A 84 -7.14 -4.40 8.64
C VAL A 84 -6.54 -5.39 7.65
N GLN A 85 -6.33 -4.94 6.43
CA GLN A 85 -5.57 -5.63 5.40
C GLN A 85 -4.33 -4.80 5.06
N PHE A 86 -3.15 -5.30 5.39
CA PHE A 86 -1.90 -4.74 4.88
C PHE A 86 -1.61 -5.33 3.50
N VAL A 87 -1.05 -4.53 2.60
CA VAL A 87 -0.67 -4.96 1.26
C VAL A 87 0.46 -4.09 0.71
N SER A 88 1.38 -4.71 -0.01
CA SER A 88 2.46 -4.02 -0.73
C SER A 88 2.39 -4.33 -2.22
N VAL A 89 2.60 -3.33 -3.07
CA VAL A 89 2.66 -3.47 -4.53
C VAL A 89 4.06 -3.15 -4.99
N THR A 90 4.65 -4.00 -5.83
CA THR A 90 5.98 -3.72 -6.37
C THR A 90 6.00 -2.56 -7.35
N VAL A 91 7.13 -1.84 -7.39
CA VAL A 91 7.49 -0.92 -8.48
C VAL A 91 8.63 -1.45 -9.34
N ASP A 92 9.10 -2.68 -9.08
CA ASP A 92 10.19 -3.35 -9.82
C ASP A 92 9.79 -4.77 -10.27
N PRO A 93 8.81 -4.93 -11.16
CA PRO A 93 8.37 -6.25 -11.62
C PRO A 93 9.45 -7.02 -12.40
N TRP A 94 10.54 -6.37 -12.79
CA TRP A 94 11.64 -7.01 -13.51
C TRP A 94 12.50 -7.90 -12.60
N THR A 95 12.57 -7.57 -11.31
CA THR A 95 13.36 -8.33 -10.33
C THR A 95 12.51 -8.90 -9.19
N ASP A 96 11.38 -8.30 -8.88
CA ASP A 96 10.48 -8.73 -7.80
C ASP A 96 9.58 -9.88 -8.26
N THR A 97 10.19 -11.06 -8.49
CA THR A 97 9.46 -12.31 -8.75
C THR A 97 8.76 -12.80 -7.48
N PHE A 98 7.91 -13.82 -7.61
CA PHE A 98 7.24 -14.45 -6.46
C PHE A 98 8.23 -14.94 -5.42
N GLU A 99 9.31 -15.59 -5.87
CA GLU A 99 10.36 -16.13 -4.98
C GLU A 99 11.06 -15.00 -4.23
N VAL A 100 11.40 -13.91 -4.93
CA VAL A 100 12.06 -12.74 -4.35
C VAL A 100 11.15 -12.05 -3.33
N LEU A 101 9.88 -11.85 -3.67
CA LEU A 101 8.89 -11.28 -2.74
C LEU A 101 8.63 -12.18 -1.54
N ARG A 102 8.60 -13.50 -1.71
CA ARG A 102 8.47 -14.47 -0.61
C ARG A 102 9.66 -14.41 0.33
N GLU A 103 10.89 -14.34 -0.19
CA GLU A 103 12.09 -14.17 0.61
C GLU A 103 12.07 -12.82 1.36
N TYR A 104 11.63 -11.76 0.69
CA TYR A 104 11.45 -10.44 1.30
C TYR A 104 10.45 -10.48 2.46
N SER A 105 9.27 -11.03 2.25
CA SER A 105 8.22 -11.23 3.26
C SER A 105 8.74 -12.00 4.47
N THR A 106 9.26 -13.20 4.24
CA THR A 106 9.72 -14.12 5.29
C THR A 106 10.89 -13.55 6.08
N SER A 107 11.88 -12.97 5.41
CA SER A 107 13.08 -12.43 6.08
C SER A 107 12.79 -11.23 6.98
N ARG A 108 11.66 -10.56 6.79
CA ARG A 108 11.24 -9.39 7.57
C ARG A 108 10.08 -9.67 8.53
N GLY A 109 9.43 -10.84 8.41
CA GLY A 109 8.21 -11.16 9.15
C GLY A 109 7.01 -10.33 8.70
N ALA A 110 7.05 -9.78 7.49
CA ALA A 110 6.00 -8.97 6.88
C ALA A 110 5.10 -9.90 6.03
N GLU A 111 4.28 -10.70 6.70
CA GLU A 111 3.54 -11.83 6.09
C GLU A 111 2.21 -11.43 5.42
N TRP A 112 2.06 -10.17 5.03
CA TRP A 112 0.92 -9.74 4.21
C TRP A 112 1.18 -9.92 2.71
N PRO A 113 0.15 -9.79 1.84
CA PRO A 113 0.33 -9.88 0.40
C PRO A 113 1.33 -8.85 -0.14
N HIS A 114 2.35 -9.35 -0.84
CA HIS A 114 3.30 -8.58 -1.62
C HIS A 114 3.03 -8.87 -3.09
N LEU A 115 2.53 -7.87 -3.82
CA LEU A 115 1.92 -8.04 -5.12
C LEU A 115 2.84 -7.68 -6.27
N THR A 116 2.83 -8.53 -7.28
CA THR A 116 3.52 -8.35 -8.55
C THR A 116 2.64 -8.82 -9.71
N VAL A 117 3.20 -8.93 -10.92
CA VAL A 117 2.52 -9.43 -12.10
C VAL A 117 2.88 -10.89 -12.37
N ALA A 118 2.04 -11.61 -13.10
CA ALA A 118 2.18 -13.05 -13.34
C ALA A 118 3.49 -13.45 -14.07
N ASP A 119 4.08 -12.52 -14.81
CA ASP A 119 5.31 -12.72 -15.57
C ASP A 119 6.48 -11.86 -15.04
N ALA A 120 6.44 -11.52 -13.75
CA ALA A 120 7.53 -10.83 -13.08
C ALA A 120 8.87 -11.57 -13.31
N GLY A 121 9.92 -10.83 -13.65
CA GLY A 121 11.25 -11.36 -13.94
C GLY A 121 11.41 -11.99 -15.33
N ALA A 122 10.37 -12.07 -16.16
CA ALA A 122 10.44 -12.70 -17.47
C ALA A 122 11.21 -11.90 -18.53
N GLY A 123 11.73 -10.73 -18.18
CA GLY A 123 12.54 -9.87 -19.05
C GLY A 123 11.77 -9.31 -20.24
N GLY A 124 11.66 -8.00 -20.30
CA GLY A 124 11.34 -7.23 -21.51
C GLY A 124 9.89 -7.31 -21.90
N ASP A 125 9.22 -7.84 -22.63
CA ASP A 125 8.13 -7.54 -23.52
C ASP A 125 6.71 -7.94 -23.07
N SER A 126 6.49 -8.19 -21.81
CA SER A 126 5.13 -8.39 -21.29
C SER A 126 4.41 -7.05 -21.08
N GLN A 127 4.29 -6.27 -22.15
CA GLN A 127 3.66 -4.94 -22.16
C GLN A 127 2.28 -4.92 -21.48
N GLN A 128 1.58 -6.05 -21.45
CA GLN A 128 0.24 -6.12 -20.88
C GLN A 128 0.24 -6.08 -19.36
N ASN A 129 1.18 -6.78 -18.73
CA ASN A 129 1.28 -6.85 -17.27
C ASN A 129 1.96 -5.60 -16.69
N TYR A 130 2.96 -5.06 -17.37
CA TYR A 130 3.56 -3.78 -17.03
C TYR A 130 2.54 -2.64 -17.10
N ALA A 131 1.73 -2.57 -18.15
CA ALA A 131 0.68 -1.56 -18.29
C ALA A 131 -0.35 -1.60 -17.15
N ALA A 132 -0.62 -2.78 -16.57
CA ALA A 132 -1.47 -2.90 -15.40
C ALA A 132 -0.84 -2.21 -14.18
N LEU A 133 0.45 -2.45 -13.92
CA LEU A 133 1.18 -1.77 -12.84
C LEU A 133 1.29 -0.27 -13.06
N GLU A 134 1.63 0.18 -14.28
CA GLU A 134 1.65 1.62 -14.61
C GLU A 134 0.31 2.31 -14.33
N SER A 135 -0.79 1.62 -14.66
CA SER A 135 -2.13 2.12 -14.35
C SER A 135 -2.37 2.24 -12.85
N ILE A 136 -1.93 1.25 -12.06
CA ILE A 136 -2.03 1.27 -10.60
C ILE A 136 -1.17 2.42 -10.05
N TRP A 137 0.09 2.51 -10.43
CA TRP A 137 0.99 3.57 -9.97
C TRP A 137 0.43 4.95 -10.27
N GLY A 138 -0.05 5.20 -11.50
CA GLY A 138 -0.66 6.47 -11.86
C GLY A 138 -1.94 6.80 -11.08
N LYS A 139 -2.74 5.79 -10.71
CA LYS A 139 -3.97 5.97 -9.92
C LYS A 139 -3.71 6.20 -8.43
N PHE A 140 -2.54 5.80 -7.96
CA PHE A 140 -2.08 6.03 -6.59
C PHE A 140 -0.98 7.11 -6.50
N ASP A 141 -0.83 7.95 -7.52
CA ASP A 141 0.13 9.05 -7.54
C ASP A 141 1.58 8.61 -7.25
N VAL A 142 1.95 7.43 -7.73
CA VAL A 142 3.31 6.89 -7.62
C VAL A 142 4.13 7.36 -8.81
N GLY A 143 4.98 8.36 -8.58
CA GLY A 143 6.00 8.77 -9.54
C GLY A 143 7.17 7.78 -9.50
N MET A 144 7.67 7.35 -10.66
CA MET A 144 8.80 6.44 -10.79
C MET A 144 9.72 6.89 -11.92
N GLU A 145 11.02 6.88 -11.65
CA GLU A 145 12.07 7.10 -12.64
C GLU A 145 13.13 6.00 -12.55
N MET A 146 13.60 5.51 -13.69
CA MET A 146 14.66 4.51 -13.80
C MET A 146 15.91 5.13 -14.39
N TYR A 147 17.05 4.83 -13.79
CA TYR A 147 18.37 5.35 -14.18
C TYR A 147 19.35 4.22 -14.46
N GLY A 148 20.27 4.44 -15.41
CA GLY A 148 21.41 3.52 -15.66
C GLY A 148 21.02 2.23 -16.34
N VAL A 149 19.95 2.22 -17.14
CA VAL A 149 19.46 1.02 -17.84
C VAL A 149 20.43 0.62 -18.96
N GLU A 150 21.56 -0.01 -18.60
CA GLU A 150 22.48 -0.63 -19.56
C GLU A 150 22.19 -2.12 -19.75
N ASN A 151 21.55 -2.76 -18.76
CA ASN A 151 21.15 -4.18 -18.78
C ASN A 151 19.88 -4.35 -17.92
N ASP A 152 19.14 -5.43 -18.12
CA ASP A 152 17.87 -5.74 -17.45
C ASP A 152 17.95 -5.84 -15.92
N THR A 153 19.15 -5.85 -15.33
CA THR A 153 19.38 -6.00 -13.90
C THR A 153 20.23 -4.90 -13.26
N ASP A 154 20.85 -4.02 -14.05
CA ASP A 154 21.76 -2.98 -13.56
C ASP A 154 21.14 -1.59 -13.76
N TYR A 155 20.13 -1.30 -12.98
CA TYR A 155 19.44 -0.02 -12.95
C TYR A 155 19.08 0.38 -11.52
N LEU A 156 18.86 1.68 -11.31
CA LEU A 156 18.34 2.25 -10.09
C LEU A 156 16.90 2.70 -10.31
N ILE A 157 16.08 2.53 -9.29
CA ILE A 157 14.71 3.06 -9.26
C ILE A 157 14.66 4.14 -8.20
N GLU A 158 14.16 5.31 -8.60
CA GLU A 158 13.71 6.36 -7.70
C GLU A 158 12.18 6.46 -7.85
N HIS A 159 11.46 6.34 -6.75
CA HIS A 159 10.00 6.48 -6.75
C HIS A 159 9.51 7.24 -5.53
N SER A 160 8.33 7.86 -5.68
CA SER A 160 7.63 8.39 -4.52
C SER A 160 7.15 7.24 -3.61
N LEU A 161 7.07 7.53 -2.31
CA LEU A 161 6.75 6.53 -1.28
C LEU A 161 5.41 6.86 -0.61
N PRO A 162 4.28 6.83 -1.32
CA PRO A 162 3.00 6.99 -0.66
C PRO A 162 2.60 5.68 0.03
N THR A 163 2.09 5.80 1.27
CA THR A 163 1.36 4.74 1.95
C THR A 163 -0.05 5.23 2.21
N TYR A 164 -1.02 4.56 1.61
CA TYR A 164 -2.43 4.92 1.70
C TYR A 164 -3.13 4.14 2.80
N ILE A 165 -4.09 4.79 3.46
CA ILE A 165 -5.10 4.13 4.27
C ILE A 165 -6.44 4.31 3.55
N LEU A 166 -7.04 3.18 3.17
CA LEU A 166 -8.37 3.13 2.55
C LEU A 166 -9.38 2.70 3.61
N ASP A 167 -10.58 3.26 3.55
CA ASP A 167 -11.66 2.82 4.42
C ASP A 167 -12.30 1.50 3.95
N ARG A 168 -13.32 1.04 4.67
CA ARG A 168 -14.03 -0.22 4.39
C ARG A 168 -14.74 -0.26 3.03
N THR A 169 -14.98 0.90 2.41
CA THR A 169 -15.54 1.02 1.05
C THR A 169 -14.46 1.12 -0.02
N LEU A 170 -13.18 1.10 0.43
CA LEU A 170 -11.99 1.28 -0.39
C LEU A 170 -11.87 2.70 -0.95
N GLU A 171 -12.40 3.70 -0.26
CA GLU A 171 -12.11 5.09 -0.53
C GLU A 171 -10.75 5.48 0.09
N LYS A 172 -9.93 6.20 -0.67
CA LYS A 172 -8.64 6.73 -0.19
C LYS A 172 -8.89 7.86 0.79
N ARG A 173 -8.61 7.63 2.06
CA ARG A 173 -8.90 8.58 3.13
C ARG A 173 -7.65 9.35 3.60
N VAL A 174 -6.53 8.70 3.66
CA VAL A 174 -5.28 9.25 4.19
C VAL A 174 -4.11 8.79 3.34
N VAL A 175 -3.11 9.65 3.15
CA VAL A 175 -1.81 9.28 2.59
C VAL A 175 -0.70 9.75 3.51
N TRP A 176 0.28 8.87 3.71
CA TRP A 176 1.53 9.15 4.40
C TRP A 176 2.66 9.10 3.39
N LEU A 177 3.45 10.18 3.32
CA LEU A 177 4.52 10.33 2.32
C LEU A 177 5.89 10.07 2.94
N GLY A 178 6.78 9.48 2.14
CA GLY A 178 8.14 9.17 2.58
C GLY A 178 8.22 8.00 3.55
N SER A 179 9.29 7.96 4.33
CA SER A 179 9.61 6.86 5.26
C SER A 179 9.78 7.29 6.72
N GLU A 180 9.80 8.60 6.99
CA GLU A 180 10.09 9.16 8.32
C GLU A 180 8.82 9.57 9.09
N TRP A 181 7.75 8.80 8.94
CA TRP A 181 6.51 9.04 9.68
C TRP A 181 6.49 8.32 11.04
N ASN A 182 5.74 8.89 11.98
CA ASN A 182 5.56 8.31 13.31
C ASN A 182 4.55 7.15 13.24
N PRO A 183 4.96 5.88 13.47
CA PRO A 183 4.05 4.75 13.36
C PRO A 183 2.90 4.77 14.38
N GLU A 184 3.06 5.41 15.54
CA GLU A 184 1.98 5.60 16.53
C GLU A 184 0.88 6.53 15.99
N LEU A 185 1.24 7.62 15.33
CA LEU A 185 0.27 8.53 14.73
C LEU A 185 -0.41 7.87 13.52
N PHE A 186 0.35 7.09 12.74
CA PHE A 186 -0.20 6.29 11.66
C PHE A 186 -1.23 5.27 12.18
N LYS A 187 -0.90 4.57 13.28
CA LYS A 187 -1.81 3.62 13.93
C LYS A 187 -3.12 4.29 14.34
N GLN A 188 -3.07 5.51 14.87
CA GLN A 188 -4.26 6.26 15.26
C GLN A 188 -5.19 6.55 14.08
N ASP A 189 -4.64 6.88 12.90
CA ASP A 189 -5.43 7.07 11.68
C ASP A 189 -6.10 5.76 11.24
N VAL A 190 -5.39 4.63 11.33
CA VAL A 190 -5.94 3.29 11.04
C VAL A 190 -7.06 2.94 12.03
N GLU A 191 -6.84 3.10 13.33
CA GLU A 191 -7.82 2.83 14.40
C GLU A 191 -9.09 3.69 14.25
N TYR A 192 -8.92 4.95 13.84
CA TYR A 192 -10.07 5.80 13.58
C TYR A 192 -10.96 5.23 12.46
N LEU A 193 -10.37 4.81 11.33
CA LEU A 193 -11.12 4.24 10.20
C LEU A 193 -11.72 2.86 10.50
N ILE A 194 -11.13 2.11 11.43
CA ILE A 194 -11.73 0.86 11.92
C ILE A 194 -13.02 1.15 12.69
N GLN A 195 -13.11 2.26 13.43
CA GLN A 195 -14.21 2.61 14.29
C GLN A 195 -15.31 3.40 13.55
N GLU A 196 -15.05 3.91 12.36
CA GLU A 196 -16.01 4.63 11.53
C GLU A 196 -17.02 3.66 10.86
#